data_fe27a7eb6556279aec99bd31dd1dc330
#
_entry.id   fe27a7eb6556279aec99bd31dd1dc330
#
_cell.length_a   1.000
_cell.length_b   1.000
_cell.length_c   1.000
_cell.angle_alpha   90.00
_cell.angle_beta   90.00
_cell.angle_gamma   90.00
#
_symmetry.space_group_name_H-M   'P 1'
#
loop_
_entity.id
_entity.type
_entity.pdbx_description
1 polymer ?
#
loop_
_entity_poly.entity_id
_entity_poly.type
_entity_poly.pdbx_seq_one_letter_code
_entity_poly.pdbx_strand_id
1 'polypeptide(L)'
;MPSILIVEDDITFSLMLTTWLGKKGFEVKALSSVSDAKRQIESVPYDLILSDLRLPDGDGIDLLKWVKEKYASLPLVMMTSYAEIQTAVQAIKLGASDYIAKPLNPEELLGKIRELVKTAPSEHPVSKPSEASTYIEGQSPAARQLFDHVRLVAPTDMSVLVTGASGTGKE
;
A
#
# COMPACT_ATOMS: atom_id res chain seq x y z
N MET A 1 3.97 -1.06 -21.43
CA MET A 1 4.87 -0.80 -20.28
C MET A 1 3.95 -0.45 -19.12
N PRO A 2 4.17 -0.98 -17.91
CA PRO A 2 3.33 -0.61 -16.78
C PRO A 2 3.45 0.89 -16.45
N SER A 3 2.31 1.53 -16.17
CA SER A 3 2.22 2.96 -15.91
C SER A 3 2.05 3.24 -14.41
N ILE A 4 2.88 4.12 -13.87
CA ILE A 4 2.92 4.48 -12.46
C ILE A 4 2.64 5.97 -12.30
N LEU A 5 1.70 6.30 -11.43
CA LEU A 5 1.47 7.66 -11.00
C LEU A 5 2.20 7.92 -9.67
N ILE A 6 3.03 8.94 -9.63
CA ILE A 6 3.66 9.44 -8.39
C ILE A 6 2.93 10.71 -7.97
N VAL A 7 2.53 10.78 -6.70
CA VAL A 7 1.94 11.97 -6.10
C VAL A 7 2.83 12.42 -4.95
N GLU A 8 3.65 13.45 -5.20
CA GLU A 8 4.74 13.87 -4.32
C GLU A 8 5.05 15.34 -4.54
N ASP A 9 5.05 16.14 -3.49
CA ASP A 9 5.31 17.59 -3.59
C ASP A 9 6.80 17.96 -3.55
N ASP A 10 7.66 17.07 -3.02
CA ASP A 10 9.11 17.23 -3.14
C ASP A 10 9.56 16.97 -4.58
N ILE A 11 9.84 18.05 -5.30
CA ILE A 11 10.23 18.01 -6.72
C ILE A 11 11.51 17.18 -6.92
N THR A 12 12.48 17.29 -6.01
CA THR A 12 13.77 16.57 -6.12
C THR A 12 13.55 15.07 -5.96
N PHE A 13 12.80 14.68 -4.96
CA PHE A 13 12.46 13.28 -4.70
C PHE A 13 11.61 12.69 -5.83
N SER A 14 10.61 13.42 -6.28
CA SER A 14 9.74 13.05 -7.40
C SER A 14 10.52 12.84 -8.69
N LEU A 15 11.44 13.74 -9.03
CA LEU A 15 12.30 13.64 -10.22
C LEU A 15 13.26 12.45 -10.13
N MET A 16 13.84 12.21 -8.95
CA MET A 16 14.71 11.06 -8.69
C MET A 16 13.95 9.75 -8.94
N LEU A 17 12.76 9.60 -8.34
CA LEU A 17 11.93 8.41 -8.51
C LEU A 17 11.49 8.21 -9.97
N THR A 18 11.02 9.27 -10.62
CA THR A 18 10.61 9.23 -12.02
C THR A 18 11.74 8.75 -12.92
N THR A 19 12.92 9.33 -12.75
CA THR A 19 14.11 8.96 -13.55
C THR A 19 14.53 7.52 -13.28
N TRP A 20 14.54 7.11 -12.03
CA TRP A 20 14.98 5.78 -11.63
C TRP A 20 13.99 4.70 -12.10
N LEU A 21 12.68 4.88 -11.89
CA LEU A 21 11.66 3.94 -12.36
C LEU A 21 11.59 3.89 -13.91
N GLY A 22 11.77 5.02 -14.58
CA GLY A 22 11.86 5.06 -16.03
C GLY A 22 13.00 4.18 -16.57
N LYS A 23 14.18 4.22 -15.94
CA LYS A 23 15.31 3.31 -16.25
C LYS A 23 15.01 1.82 -15.98
N LYS A 24 14.06 1.51 -15.10
CA LYS A 24 13.62 0.15 -14.79
C LYS A 24 12.50 -0.36 -15.71
N GLY A 25 12.06 0.45 -16.68
CA GLY A 25 11.10 0.05 -17.70
C GLY A 25 9.64 0.38 -17.36
N PHE A 26 9.39 1.35 -16.49
CA PHE A 26 8.06 1.85 -16.17
C PHE A 26 7.79 3.17 -16.89
N GLU A 27 6.55 3.40 -17.29
CA GLU A 27 6.07 4.71 -17.68
C GLU A 27 5.63 5.46 -16.43
N VAL A 28 6.21 6.63 -16.17
CA VAL A 28 6.01 7.33 -14.90
C VAL A 28 5.51 8.74 -15.12
N LYS A 29 4.41 9.07 -14.48
CA LYS A 29 3.88 10.44 -14.37
C LYS A 29 3.98 10.90 -12.92
N ALA A 30 4.51 12.10 -12.71
CA ALA A 30 4.59 12.69 -11.39
C ALA A 30 3.69 13.93 -11.31
N LEU A 31 3.01 14.09 -10.17
CA LEU A 31 2.14 15.21 -9.83
C LEU A 31 2.40 15.59 -8.37
N SER A 32 2.11 16.85 -8.03
CA SER A 32 2.42 17.41 -6.71
C SER A 32 1.18 17.66 -5.82
N SER A 33 -0.03 17.31 -6.30
CA SER A 33 -1.26 17.60 -5.58
C SER A 33 -2.30 16.49 -5.69
N VAL A 34 -3.16 16.37 -4.69
CA VAL A 34 -4.30 15.45 -4.67
C VAL A 34 -5.29 15.76 -5.79
N SER A 35 -5.55 17.05 -6.02
CA SER A 35 -6.50 17.51 -7.02
C SER A 35 -6.07 17.15 -8.44
N ASP A 36 -4.79 17.33 -8.76
CA ASP A 36 -4.25 16.94 -10.06
C ASP A 36 -4.22 15.43 -10.23
N ALA A 37 -3.87 14.70 -9.15
CA ALA A 37 -3.87 13.25 -9.15
C ALA A 37 -5.26 12.69 -9.46
N LYS A 38 -6.31 13.18 -8.82
CA LYS A 38 -7.70 12.75 -9.08
C LYS A 38 -8.09 12.99 -10.55
N ARG A 39 -7.84 14.18 -11.08
CA ARG A 39 -8.12 14.50 -12.51
C ARG A 39 -7.34 13.59 -13.47
N GLN A 40 -6.10 13.31 -13.15
CA GLN A 40 -5.24 12.48 -13.99
C GLN A 40 -5.69 11.02 -13.98
N ILE A 41 -6.06 10.45 -12.81
CA ILE A 41 -6.56 9.08 -12.66
C ILE A 41 -7.90 8.90 -13.42
N GLU A 42 -8.76 9.92 -13.45
CA GLU A 42 -10.02 9.88 -14.21
C GLU A 42 -9.80 9.90 -15.73
N SER A 43 -8.68 10.44 -16.17
CA SER A 43 -8.40 10.64 -17.61
C SER A 43 -7.51 9.55 -18.22
N VAL A 44 -6.64 8.93 -17.41
CA VAL A 44 -5.63 7.98 -17.88
C VAL A 44 -5.57 6.80 -16.90
N PRO A 45 -5.60 5.54 -17.40
CA PRO A 45 -5.44 4.35 -16.54
C PRO A 45 -4.00 4.22 -16.05
N TYR A 46 -3.85 3.83 -14.80
CA TYR A 46 -2.57 3.51 -14.15
C TYR A 46 -2.58 2.11 -13.58
N ASP A 47 -1.41 1.47 -13.55
CA ASP A 47 -1.23 0.14 -12.96
C ASP A 47 -0.86 0.21 -11.47
N LEU A 48 -0.35 1.37 -11.01
CA LEU A 48 0.04 1.60 -9.62
C LEU A 48 0.07 3.10 -9.30
N ILE A 49 -0.29 3.45 -8.08
CA ILE A 49 -0.09 4.78 -7.52
C ILE A 49 0.93 4.72 -6.38
N LEU A 50 1.92 5.61 -6.38
CA LEU A 50 2.80 5.91 -5.27
C LEU A 50 2.44 7.29 -4.74
N SER A 51 1.96 7.40 -3.51
CA SER A 51 1.51 8.69 -2.96
C SER A 51 2.22 9.03 -1.66
N ASP A 52 2.68 10.27 -1.53
CA ASP A 52 3.05 10.77 -0.21
C ASP A 52 1.80 10.91 0.66
N LEU A 53 2.00 10.82 1.96
CA LEU A 53 0.99 11.07 2.97
C LEU A 53 0.64 12.57 3.07
N ARG A 54 1.64 13.43 3.04
CA ARG A 54 1.48 14.89 3.17
C ARG A 54 1.59 15.57 1.82
N LEU A 55 0.50 16.20 1.39
CA LEU A 55 0.44 16.93 0.13
C LEU A 55 -0.10 18.35 0.39
N PRO A 56 0.24 19.35 -0.44
CA PRO A 56 -0.07 20.75 -0.17
C PRO A 56 -1.56 21.08 -0.17
N ASP A 57 -2.37 20.28 -0.86
CA ASP A 57 -3.81 20.50 -1.02
C ASP A 57 -4.66 19.39 -0.33
N GLY A 58 -4.04 18.52 0.47
CA GLY A 58 -4.75 17.46 1.18
C GLY A 58 -3.89 16.37 1.76
N ASP A 59 -4.53 15.35 2.30
CA ASP A 59 -3.88 14.17 2.87
C ASP A 59 -3.91 13.02 1.85
N GLY A 60 -2.80 12.29 1.72
CA GLY A 60 -2.71 11.08 0.91
C GLY A 60 -3.72 10.00 1.33
N ILE A 61 -4.16 10.01 2.59
CA ILE A 61 -5.25 9.14 3.07
C ILE A 61 -6.58 9.47 2.39
N ASP A 62 -6.86 10.74 2.13
CA ASP A 62 -8.09 11.13 1.42
C ASP A 62 -8.04 10.77 -0.06
N LEU A 63 -6.84 10.82 -0.67
CA LEU A 63 -6.63 10.29 -2.01
C LEU A 63 -6.83 8.76 -2.03
N LEU A 64 -6.27 8.05 -1.06
CA LEU A 64 -6.43 6.59 -0.92
C LEU A 64 -7.91 6.19 -0.83
N LYS A 65 -8.69 6.81 0.06
CA LYS A 65 -10.13 6.56 0.20
C LYS A 65 -10.85 6.74 -1.14
N TRP A 66 -10.63 7.88 -1.78
CA TRP A 66 -11.24 8.21 -3.05
C TRP A 66 -10.86 7.21 -4.16
N VAL A 67 -9.60 6.79 -4.22
CA VAL A 67 -9.14 5.77 -5.19
C VAL A 67 -9.84 4.44 -4.90
N LYS A 68 -9.92 4.01 -3.65
CA LYS A 68 -10.52 2.72 -3.29
C LYS A 68 -12.04 2.67 -3.48
N GLU A 69 -12.72 3.80 -3.35
CA GLU A 69 -14.14 3.93 -3.66
C GLU A 69 -14.45 3.79 -5.15
N LYS A 70 -13.62 4.40 -6.01
CA LYS A 70 -13.85 4.42 -7.47
C LYS A 70 -13.11 3.32 -8.23
N TYR A 71 -11.92 2.95 -7.77
CA TYR A 71 -10.98 2.05 -8.44
C TYR A 71 -10.42 1.02 -7.44
N ALA A 72 -11.29 0.18 -6.88
CA ALA A 72 -10.95 -0.75 -5.80
C ALA A 72 -9.75 -1.66 -6.12
N SER A 73 -9.59 -2.07 -7.37
CA SER A 73 -8.50 -2.92 -7.84
C SER A 73 -7.18 -2.20 -8.12
N LEU A 74 -7.18 -0.85 -8.20
CA LEU A 74 -5.97 -0.08 -8.46
C LEU A 74 -5.07 -0.08 -7.21
N PRO A 75 -3.87 -0.66 -7.27
CA PRO A 75 -2.97 -0.67 -6.14
C PRO A 75 -2.44 0.74 -5.85
N LEU A 76 -2.41 1.07 -4.54
CA LEU A 76 -1.86 2.32 -4.06
C LEU A 76 -0.91 2.04 -2.89
N VAL A 77 0.31 2.51 -3.02
CA VAL A 77 1.35 2.44 -1.98
C VAL A 77 1.55 3.83 -1.39
N MET A 78 1.49 3.91 -0.06
CA MET A 78 1.77 5.14 0.67
C MET A 78 3.27 5.26 0.94
N MET A 79 3.84 6.42 0.65
CA MET A 79 5.21 6.78 1.02
C MET A 79 5.17 7.90 2.04
N THR A 80 6.05 7.90 3.04
CA THR A 80 6.05 8.97 4.02
C THR A 80 7.37 9.16 4.75
N SER A 81 7.69 10.39 5.06
CA SER A 81 8.77 10.75 5.99
C SER A 81 8.36 10.60 7.46
N TYR A 82 7.07 10.46 7.73
CA TYR A 82 6.50 10.33 9.08
C TYR A 82 5.95 8.91 9.27
N ALA A 83 6.85 7.98 9.61
CA ALA A 83 6.49 6.58 9.85
C ALA A 83 5.81 6.41 11.23
N GLU A 84 4.59 6.95 11.38
CA GLU A 84 3.77 6.68 12.55
C GLU A 84 3.01 5.36 12.33
N ILE A 85 3.15 4.44 13.28
CA ILE A 85 2.51 3.13 13.23
C ILE A 85 0.99 3.25 13.06
N GLN A 86 0.36 4.22 13.74
CA GLN A 86 -1.08 4.44 13.66
C GLN A 86 -1.53 4.81 12.25
N THR A 87 -0.79 5.67 11.57
CA THR A 87 -1.09 6.11 10.21
C THR A 87 -0.88 4.97 9.20
N ALA A 88 0.17 4.17 9.38
CA ALA A 88 0.41 2.97 8.56
C ALA A 88 -0.75 1.97 8.69
N VAL A 89 -1.15 1.66 9.93
CA VAL A 89 -2.29 0.77 10.22
C VAL A 89 -3.59 1.31 9.60
N GLN A 90 -3.82 2.62 9.69
CA GLN A 90 -4.99 3.25 9.10
C GLN A 90 -4.99 3.14 7.57
N ALA A 91 -3.85 3.41 6.91
CA ALA A 91 -3.71 3.30 5.47
C ALA A 91 -4.01 1.88 4.97
N ILE A 92 -3.44 0.86 5.62
CA ILE A 92 -3.69 -0.54 5.27
C ILE A 92 -5.16 -0.93 5.48
N LYS A 93 -5.79 -0.51 6.60
CA LYS A 93 -7.23 -0.74 6.84
C LYS A 93 -8.13 -0.10 5.78
N LEU A 94 -7.71 1.01 5.20
CA LEU A 94 -8.41 1.71 4.12
C LEU A 94 -8.14 1.12 2.73
N GLY A 95 -7.32 0.07 2.66
CA GLY A 95 -7.05 -0.66 1.42
C GLY A 95 -5.78 -0.24 0.69
N ALA A 96 -4.85 0.48 1.33
CA ALA A 96 -3.53 0.66 0.77
C ALA A 96 -2.87 -0.70 0.54
N SER A 97 -2.20 -0.84 -0.61
CA SER A 97 -1.51 -2.10 -0.94
C SER A 97 -0.23 -2.26 -0.14
N ASP A 98 0.40 -1.15 0.23
CA ASP A 98 1.55 -1.13 1.13
C ASP A 98 1.80 0.28 1.69
N TYR A 99 2.71 0.35 2.68
CA TYR A 99 3.13 1.59 3.33
C TYR A 99 4.65 1.58 3.51
N ILE A 100 5.36 2.55 2.96
CA ILE A 100 6.81 2.59 2.93
C ILE A 100 7.33 3.88 3.57
N ALA A 101 8.24 3.74 4.52
CA ALA A 101 8.91 4.89 5.14
C ALA A 101 10.04 5.43 4.24
N LYS A 102 10.16 6.75 4.17
CA LYS A 102 11.32 7.41 3.57
C LYS A 102 12.46 7.49 4.63
N PRO A 103 13.73 7.27 4.27
CA PRO A 103 14.28 7.09 2.93
C PRO A 103 13.99 5.71 2.34
N LEU A 104 13.62 5.67 1.06
CA LEU A 104 13.23 4.43 0.38
C LEU A 104 14.46 3.55 0.10
N ASN A 105 14.32 2.26 0.33
CA ASN A 105 15.23 1.25 -0.20
C ASN A 105 14.85 0.95 -1.66
N PRO A 106 15.70 1.25 -2.66
CA PRO A 106 15.34 1.09 -4.06
C PRO A 106 15.01 -0.35 -4.47
N GLU A 107 15.74 -1.34 -3.95
CA GLU A 107 15.52 -2.74 -4.29
C GLU A 107 14.21 -3.26 -3.70
N GLU A 108 13.90 -2.89 -2.47
CA GLU A 108 12.65 -3.23 -1.80
C GLU A 108 11.45 -2.61 -2.54
N LEU A 109 11.52 -1.30 -2.84
CA LEU A 109 10.48 -0.61 -3.60
C LEU A 109 10.25 -1.26 -4.97
N LEU A 110 11.31 -1.60 -5.69
CA LEU A 110 11.21 -2.25 -7.00
C LEU A 110 10.55 -3.63 -6.91
N GLY A 111 10.90 -4.41 -5.89
CA GLY A 111 10.29 -5.72 -5.61
C GLY A 111 8.79 -5.60 -5.42
N LYS A 112 8.36 -4.70 -4.54
CA LYS A 112 6.94 -4.42 -4.24
C LYS A 112 6.17 -3.91 -5.47
N ILE A 113 6.74 -2.98 -6.23
CA ILE A 113 6.12 -2.47 -7.47
C ILE A 113 5.89 -3.61 -8.46
N ARG A 114 6.89 -4.47 -8.68
CA ARG A 114 6.78 -5.58 -9.62
C ARG A 114 5.75 -6.62 -9.21
N GLU A 115 5.62 -6.87 -7.93
CA GLU A 115 4.60 -7.76 -7.37
C GLU A 115 3.20 -7.19 -7.60
N LEU A 116 2.97 -5.93 -7.20
CA LEU A 116 1.68 -5.27 -7.31
C LEU A 116 1.22 -5.09 -8.76
N VAL A 117 2.14 -4.75 -9.67
CA VAL A 117 1.82 -4.59 -11.09
C VAL A 117 1.53 -5.94 -11.78
N LYS A 118 2.14 -7.04 -11.33
CA LYS A 118 1.82 -8.39 -11.85
C LYS A 118 0.48 -8.91 -11.35
N THR A 119 0.08 -8.52 -10.14
CA THR A 119 -1.18 -8.92 -9.52
C THR A 119 -2.35 -8.01 -9.87
N ALA A 120 -2.10 -6.87 -10.55
CA ALA A 120 -3.16 -6.03 -11.08
C ALA A 120 -3.93 -6.80 -12.16
N PRO A 121 -5.24 -7.07 -11.97
CA PRO A 121 -6.00 -7.92 -12.89
C PRO A 121 -6.20 -7.18 -14.21
N SER A 122 -5.68 -7.75 -15.31
CA SER A 122 -6.42 -7.65 -16.57
C SER A 122 -7.78 -8.31 -16.32
N GLU A 123 -8.83 -7.53 -16.39
CA GLU A 123 -10.24 -7.88 -16.31
C GLU A 123 -10.56 -9.38 -16.15
N HIS A 124 -10.79 -9.84 -14.91
CA HIS A 124 -11.62 -11.03 -14.65
C HIS A 124 -12.23 -10.93 -13.23
N PRO A 125 -13.45 -11.47 -13.05
CA PRO A 125 -14.30 -11.19 -11.89
C PRO A 125 -13.78 -11.85 -10.60
N VAL A 126 -14.10 -11.18 -9.50
CA VAL A 126 -13.87 -11.58 -8.13
C VAL A 126 -14.00 -13.08 -7.93
N SER A 127 -12.89 -13.77 -7.73
CA SER A 127 -12.89 -15.08 -7.10
C SER A 127 -12.56 -14.94 -5.62
N LYS A 128 -13.44 -15.47 -4.80
CA LYS A 128 -13.40 -15.53 -3.34
C LYS A 128 -12.06 -16.06 -2.82
N PRO A 129 -11.64 -15.68 -1.60
CA PRO A 129 -10.44 -16.24 -0.99
C PRO A 129 -10.58 -17.75 -0.86
N SER A 130 -9.59 -18.46 -1.36
CA SER A 130 -9.44 -19.90 -1.19
C SER A 130 -9.13 -20.20 0.27
N GLU A 131 -10.00 -20.96 0.90
CA GLU A 131 -9.81 -21.55 2.21
C GLU A 131 -8.63 -22.54 2.17
N ALA A 132 -7.73 -22.41 3.11
CA ALA A 132 -7.13 -23.52 3.86
C ALA A 132 -6.12 -23.03 4.90
N SER A 133 -6.57 -22.72 6.08
CA SER A 133 -5.71 -22.86 7.26
C SER A 133 -6.54 -23.48 8.40
N THR A 134 -6.11 -24.65 8.80
CA THR A 134 -6.67 -25.44 9.90
C THR A 134 -6.26 -24.84 11.26
N TYR A 135 -6.47 -23.54 11.44
CA TYR A 135 -6.27 -22.89 12.72
C TYR A 135 -7.62 -22.67 13.40
N ILE A 136 -7.74 -23.08 14.65
CA ILE A 136 -8.92 -22.78 15.47
C ILE A 136 -8.79 -21.34 15.95
N GLU A 137 -9.48 -20.42 15.30
CA GLU A 137 -9.57 -19.05 15.77
C GLU A 137 -10.46 -18.97 17.02
N GLY A 138 -9.87 -18.49 18.13
CA GLY A 138 -10.65 -18.24 19.34
C GLY A 138 -11.75 -17.21 19.11
N GLN A 139 -12.95 -17.47 19.59
CA GLN A 139 -14.13 -16.60 19.38
C GLN A 139 -14.26 -15.45 20.39
N SER A 140 -13.35 -15.35 21.36
CA SER A 140 -13.36 -14.27 22.34
C SER A 140 -13.01 -12.91 21.69
N PRO A 141 -13.52 -11.78 22.21
CA PRO A 141 -13.17 -10.45 21.70
C PRO A 141 -11.65 -10.19 21.67
N ALA A 142 -10.92 -10.67 22.68
CA ALA A 142 -9.46 -10.55 22.76
C ALA A 142 -8.75 -11.40 21.68
N ALA A 143 -9.25 -12.62 21.41
CA ALA A 143 -8.70 -13.46 20.36
C ALA A 143 -8.93 -12.83 18.96
N ARG A 144 -10.11 -12.29 18.72
CA ARG A 144 -10.40 -11.59 17.45
C ARG A 144 -9.45 -10.41 17.23
N GLN A 145 -9.23 -9.57 18.25
CA GLN A 145 -8.26 -8.47 18.15
C GLN A 145 -6.83 -8.98 17.87
N LEU A 146 -6.42 -10.07 18.51
CA LEU A 146 -5.10 -10.67 18.29
C LEU A 146 -4.97 -11.15 16.83
N PHE A 147 -5.95 -11.88 16.31
CA PHE A 147 -5.92 -12.37 14.93
C PHE A 147 -6.01 -11.23 13.91
N ASP A 148 -6.74 -10.17 14.20
CA ASP A 148 -6.77 -8.98 13.35
C ASP A 148 -5.39 -8.30 13.29
N HIS A 149 -4.67 -8.23 14.42
CA HIS A 149 -3.30 -7.73 14.45
C HIS A 149 -2.33 -8.68 13.71
N VAL A 150 -2.45 -9.99 13.89
CA VAL A 150 -1.63 -10.98 13.17
C VAL A 150 -1.84 -10.87 11.66
N ARG A 151 -3.09 -10.81 11.19
CA ARG A 151 -3.40 -10.64 9.76
C ARG A 151 -2.85 -9.35 9.18
N LEU A 152 -2.76 -8.30 10.00
CA LEU A 152 -2.23 -7.01 9.58
C LEU A 152 -0.71 -7.05 9.40
N VAL A 153 0.00 -7.82 10.23
CA VAL A 153 1.47 -7.84 10.29
C VAL A 153 2.06 -9.01 9.48
N ALA A 154 1.30 -10.11 9.34
CA ALA A 154 1.75 -11.32 8.63
C ALA A 154 2.25 -11.09 7.18
N PRO A 155 1.67 -10.17 6.38
CA PRO A 155 2.18 -9.88 5.05
C PRO A 155 3.38 -8.92 5.03
N THR A 156 3.90 -8.50 6.19
CA THR A 156 5.02 -7.57 6.29
C THR A 156 6.28 -8.29 6.78
N ASP A 157 7.47 -7.77 6.45
CA ASP A 157 8.75 -8.27 6.96
C ASP A 157 9.06 -7.78 8.40
N MET A 158 8.04 -7.38 9.16
CA MET A 158 8.20 -6.92 10.54
C MET A 158 8.38 -8.12 11.49
N SER A 159 9.41 -8.04 12.34
CA SER A 159 9.56 -8.98 13.45
C SER A 159 8.49 -8.71 14.52
N VAL A 160 7.69 -9.72 14.84
CA VAL A 160 6.64 -9.64 15.86
C VAL A 160 6.98 -10.50 17.04
N LEU A 161 7.00 -9.91 18.25
CA LEU A 161 7.14 -10.65 19.48
C LEU A 161 5.75 -10.92 20.07
N VAL A 162 5.36 -12.20 20.13
CA VAL A 162 4.13 -12.63 20.79
C VAL A 162 4.45 -13.01 22.23
N THR A 163 3.84 -12.31 23.19
CA THR A 163 3.99 -12.60 24.62
C THR A 163 2.67 -13.13 25.20
N GLY A 164 2.76 -14.03 26.15
CA GLY A 164 1.58 -14.58 26.82
C GLY A 164 1.97 -15.59 27.88
N ALA A 165 1.02 -15.95 28.75
CA ALA A 165 1.21 -16.98 29.79
C ALA A 165 1.55 -18.35 29.17
N SER A 166 2.18 -19.23 29.92
CA SER A 166 2.47 -20.60 29.48
C SER A 166 1.19 -21.36 29.16
N GLY A 167 1.16 -22.11 28.03
CA GLY A 167 -0.01 -22.88 27.60
C GLY A 167 -1.07 -22.11 26.81
N THR A 168 -0.79 -20.87 26.34
CA THR A 168 -1.73 -20.06 25.55
C THR A 168 -1.64 -20.27 24.02
N GLY A 169 -0.93 -21.31 23.55
CA GLY A 169 -0.86 -21.64 22.12
C GLY A 169 -0.01 -20.67 21.30
N LYS A 170 1.13 -20.28 21.82
CA LYS A 170 2.08 -19.34 21.16
C LYS A 170 2.95 -19.99 20.08
N GLU A 171 2.80 -21.26 19.83
CA GLU A 171 3.60 -22.07 18.91
C GLU A 171 3.18 -21.88 17.46
#